data_cb58769abe679f5b82dbcc278367f2a8
#
_entry.id   cb58769abe679f5b82dbcc278367f2a8
#
_cell.length_a   1.000
_cell.length_b   1.000
_cell.length_c   1.000
_cell.angle_alpha   90.00
_cell.angle_beta   90.00
_cell.angle_gamma   90.00
#
_symmetry.space_group_name_H-M   'P 1'
#
loop_
_entity.id
_entity.type
_entity.pdbx_description
1 polymer ?
#
loop_
_entity_poly.entity_id
_entity_poly.type
_entity_poly.pdbx_seq_one_letter_code
_entity_poly.pdbx_strand_id
1 'polypeptide(L)'
;MSAQLQQDMECEGLLECFHGLKQLDRECFEVLVNATESLTVDEIADAVDRERSTAYRSIQRLLQTGFIQKEQVNYEQGGYYHVYSPSDPTKITNDMQRMLNDWYAMMGQLIQEFETKYEQTETAAPAEG
;
A
#
# COMPACT_ATOMS: atom_id res chain seq x y z
N MET A 1 -17.70 18.36 2.13
CA MET A 1 -16.39 18.05 2.66
C MET A 1 -16.34 16.78 3.48
N SER A 2 -17.20 16.68 4.49
CA SER A 2 -17.21 15.47 5.33
C SER A 2 -17.50 14.22 4.52
N ALA A 3 -18.45 14.28 3.59
CA ALA A 3 -18.81 13.12 2.78
C ALA A 3 -17.65 12.66 1.90
N GLN A 4 -16.90 13.63 1.36
CA GLN A 4 -15.76 13.32 0.52
C GLN A 4 -14.67 12.60 1.33
N LEU A 5 -14.39 13.10 2.53
CA LEU A 5 -13.40 12.49 3.40
C LEU A 5 -13.81 11.08 3.81
N GLN A 6 -15.10 10.87 4.08
CA GLN A 6 -15.58 9.55 4.44
C GLN A 6 -15.42 8.56 3.30
N GLN A 7 -15.66 8.99 2.06
CA GLN A 7 -15.45 8.12 0.91
C GLN A 7 -13.99 7.76 0.75
N ASP A 8 -13.09 8.71 0.99
CA ASP A 8 -11.65 8.47 0.86
C ASP A 8 -11.14 7.53 1.93
N MET A 9 -11.89 7.38 3.02
CA MET A 9 -11.50 6.53 4.15
C MET A 9 -12.14 5.15 4.11
N GLU A 10 -12.72 4.76 2.98
CA GLU A 10 -13.18 3.39 2.81
C GLU A 10 -11.98 2.45 2.70
N CYS A 11 -12.23 1.15 2.82
CA CYS A 11 -11.17 0.15 2.81
C CYS A 11 -10.19 0.31 1.65
N GLU A 12 -10.71 0.62 0.47
CA GLU A 12 -9.87 0.80 -0.70
C GLU A 12 -8.97 2.02 -0.57
N GLY A 13 -9.49 3.07 0.05
CA GLY A 13 -8.72 4.27 0.30
C GLY A 13 -7.55 4.05 1.24
N LEU A 14 -7.68 3.11 2.16
CA LEU A 14 -6.59 2.77 3.07
C LEU A 14 -5.36 2.28 2.31
N LEU A 15 -5.55 1.42 1.33
CA LEU A 15 -4.45 0.88 0.54
C LEU A 15 -3.68 1.99 -0.16
N GLU A 16 -4.40 2.92 -0.76
CA GLU A 16 -3.79 4.04 -1.43
C GLU A 16 -3.08 4.97 -0.45
N CYS A 17 -3.73 5.24 0.67
CA CYS A 17 -3.22 6.16 1.68
C CYS A 17 -1.94 5.67 2.32
N PHE A 18 -1.88 4.39 2.68
CA PHE A 18 -0.74 3.83 3.39
C PHE A 18 0.41 3.44 2.48
N HIS A 19 0.11 3.00 1.27
CA HIS A 19 1.13 2.40 0.41
C HIS A 19 1.25 3.04 -0.96
N GLY A 20 0.44 4.06 -1.25
CA GLY A 20 0.49 4.72 -2.54
C GLY A 20 0.12 3.82 -3.70
N LEU A 21 -0.68 2.81 -3.45
CA LEU A 21 -1.08 1.87 -4.48
C LEU A 21 -2.03 2.53 -5.47
N LYS A 22 -1.80 2.24 -6.74
CA LYS A 22 -2.64 2.77 -7.81
C LYS A 22 -3.88 1.93 -7.97
N GLN A 23 -4.82 2.44 -8.77
CA GLN A 23 -6.07 1.73 -9.00
C GLN A 23 -5.84 0.33 -9.56
N LEU A 24 -4.94 0.19 -10.51
CA LEU A 24 -4.64 -1.13 -11.08
C LEU A 24 -4.10 -2.08 -10.03
N ASP A 25 -3.27 -1.56 -9.11
CA ASP A 25 -2.73 -2.39 -8.04
C ASP A 25 -3.84 -2.93 -7.15
N ARG A 26 -4.83 -2.09 -6.85
CA ARG A 26 -5.97 -2.52 -6.05
C ARG A 26 -6.82 -3.53 -6.80
N GLU A 27 -6.99 -3.34 -8.12
CA GLU A 27 -7.74 -4.30 -8.93
C GLU A 27 -7.05 -5.67 -8.95
N CYS A 28 -5.74 -5.69 -9.10
CA CYS A 28 -4.97 -6.93 -9.07
C CYS A 28 -5.08 -7.62 -7.72
N PHE A 29 -4.99 -6.84 -6.64
CA PHE A 29 -5.12 -7.39 -5.30
C PHE A 29 -6.51 -7.99 -5.09
N GLU A 30 -7.53 -7.29 -5.55
CA GLU A 30 -8.91 -7.74 -5.44
C GLU A 30 -9.15 -9.05 -6.20
N VAL A 31 -8.56 -9.15 -7.39
CA VAL A 31 -8.62 -10.38 -8.17
C VAL A 31 -8.04 -11.55 -7.36
N LEU A 32 -6.91 -11.34 -6.72
CA LEU A 32 -6.26 -12.37 -5.92
C LEU A 32 -7.07 -12.74 -4.68
N VAL A 33 -7.64 -11.74 -4.02
CA VAL A 33 -8.46 -11.97 -2.83
C VAL A 33 -9.70 -12.80 -3.17
N ASN A 34 -10.29 -12.55 -4.32
CA ASN A 34 -11.50 -13.25 -4.74
C ASN A 34 -11.23 -14.59 -5.41
N ALA A 35 -9.98 -14.89 -5.73
CA ALA A 35 -9.61 -16.15 -6.36
C ALA A 35 -9.60 -17.27 -5.33
N THR A 36 -9.98 -18.47 -5.77
CA THR A 36 -9.94 -19.64 -4.89
C THR A 36 -8.57 -20.28 -4.84
N GLU A 37 -7.71 -19.96 -5.80
CA GLU A 37 -6.36 -20.52 -5.88
C GLU A 37 -5.38 -19.41 -6.24
N SER A 38 -4.10 -19.69 -6.06
CA SER A 38 -3.04 -18.77 -6.49
C SER A 38 -3.09 -18.63 -8.01
N LEU A 39 -2.73 -17.45 -8.51
CA LEU A 39 -2.82 -17.13 -9.93
C LEU A 39 -1.44 -16.76 -10.49
N THR A 40 -1.26 -17.08 -11.77
CA THR A 40 -0.08 -16.65 -12.53
C THR A 40 -0.25 -15.21 -12.99
N VAL A 41 0.85 -14.62 -13.47
CA VAL A 41 0.81 -13.26 -14.03
C VAL A 41 -0.20 -13.18 -15.19
N ASP A 42 -0.17 -14.20 -16.05
CA ASP A 42 -1.06 -14.21 -17.22
C ASP A 42 -2.53 -14.27 -16.81
N GLU A 43 -2.85 -15.06 -15.79
CA GLU A 43 -4.22 -15.15 -15.30
C GLU A 43 -4.66 -13.82 -14.68
N ILE A 44 -3.78 -13.16 -13.95
CA ILE A 44 -4.09 -11.86 -13.37
C ILE A 44 -4.28 -10.81 -14.46
N ALA A 45 -3.39 -10.81 -15.45
CA ALA A 45 -3.47 -9.87 -16.57
C ALA A 45 -4.79 -10.01 -17.32
N ASP A 46 -5.21 -11.25 -17.57
CA ASP A 46 -6.49 -11.51 -18.22
C ASP A 46 -7.66 -11.00 -17.38
N ALA A 47 -7.60 -11.21 -16.08
CA ALA A 47 -8.68 -10.81 -15.19
C ALA A 47 -8.84 -9.31 -15.11
N VAL A 48 -7.74 -8.55 -15.18
CA VAL A 48 -7.80 -7.08 -15.12
C VAL A 48 -7.81 -6.43 -16.50
N ASP A 49 -7.79 -7.26 -17.55
CA ASP A 49 -7.82 -6.80 -18.95
C ASP A 49 -6.68 -5.85 -19.27
N ARG A 50 -5.48 -6.28 -18.93
CA ARG A 50 -4.26 -5.52 -19.21
C ARG A 50 -3.21 -6.43 -19.81
N GLU A 51 -2.20 -5.83 -20.43
CA GLU A 51 -1.08 -6.57 -20.96
C GLU A 51 -0.26 -7.19 -19.82
N ARG A 52 0.41 -8.29 -20.12
CA ARG A 52 1.21 -9.00 -19.13
C ARG A 52 2.24 -8.10 -18.45
N SER A 53 2.93 -7.28 -19.21
CA SER A 53 3.95 -6.40 -18.66
C SER A 53 3.38 -5.38 -17.70
N THR A 54 2.20 -4.86 -17.99
CA THR A 54 1.53 -3.88 -17.13
C THR A 54 1.07 -4.55 -15.84
N ALA A 55 0.46 -5.73 -15.95
CA ALA A 55 0.04 -6.49 -14.76
C ALA A 55 1.24 -6.89 -13.92
N TYR A 56 2.34 -7.28 -14.56
CA TYR A 56 3.55 -7.68 -13.85
C TYR A 56 4.09 -6.55 -12.99
N ARG A 57 4.12 -5.33 -13.52
CA ARG A 57 4.59 -4.18 -12.74
C ARG A 57 3.71 -3.92 -11.53
N SER A 58 2.40 -4.07 -11.70
CA SER A 58 1.47 -3.93 -10.59
C SER A 58 1.72 -4.99 -9.53
N ILE A 59 1.93 -6.23 -9.96
CA ILE A 59 2.23 -7.33 -9.07
C ILE A 59 3.52 -7.07 -8.29
N GLN A 60 4.54 -6.53 -8.95
CA GLN A 60 5.80 -6.19 -8.28
C GLN A 60 5.60 -5.14 -7.20
N ARG A 61 4.76 -4.14 -7.44
CA ARG A 61 4.45 -3.15 -6.41
C ARG A 61 3.75 -3.78 -5.22
N LEU A 62 2.81 -4.69 -5.50
CA LEU A 62 2.09 -5.39 -4.43
C LEU A 62 3.02 -6.29 -3.62
N LEU A 63 4.00 -6.92 -4.27
CA LEU A 63 5.00 -7.72 -3.56
C LEU A 63 5.85 -6.84 -2.65
N GLN A 64 6.25 -5.68 -3.13
CA GLN A 64 7.09 -4.77 -2.35
C GLN A 64 6.39 -4.27 -1.10
N THR A 65 5.08 -4.09 -1.16
CA THR A 65 4.31 -3.64 -0.02
C THR A 65 3.97 -4.76 0.95
N GLY A 66 4.16 -6.01 0.54
CA GLY A 66 3.86 -7.15 1.40
C GLY A 66 2.40 -7.58 1.37
N PHE A 67 1.59 -7.02 0.47
CA PHE A 67 0.18 -7.40 0.38
C PHE A 67 -0.03 -8.76 -0.26
N ILE A 68 0.90 -9.18 -1.09
CA ILE A 68 0.80 -10.49 -1.74
C ILE A 68 2.11 -11.24 -1.56
N GLN A 69 2.06 -12.52 -1.81
CA GLN A 69 3.22 -13.38 -1.74
C GLN A 69 3.36 -14.17 -3.03
N LYS A 70 4.57 -14.60 -3.30
CA LYS A 70 4.94 -15.31 -4.51
C LYS A 70 5.40 -16.71 -4.13
N GLU A 71 4.98 -17.69 -4.91
CA GLU A 71 5.39 -19.06 -4.72
C GLU A 71 5.87 -19.62 -6.04
N GLN A 72 6.95 -20.40 -6.00
CA GLN A 72 7.50 -21.04 -7.19
C GLN A 72 6.88 -22.41 -7.36
N VAL A 73 6.43 -22.69 -8.57
CA VAL A 73 5.90 -24.01 -8.93
C VAL A 73 6.83 -24.60 -9.98
N ASN A 74 7.31 -25.81 -9.73
CA ASN A 74 8.26 -26.46 -10.63
C ASN A 74 7.51 -27.44 -11.55
N TYR A 75 7.88 -27.43 -12.82
CA TYR A 75 7.41 -28.43 -13.76
C TYR A 75 8.14 -29.75 -13.53
N GLU A 76 7.46 -30.85 -13.80
CA GLU A 76 8.07 -32.17 -13.66
C GLU A 76 9.26 -32.35 -14.60
N GLN A 77 9.20 -31.71 -15.76
CA GLN A 77 10.21 -31.84 -16.81
C GLN A 77 11.28 -30.76 -16.75
N GLY A 78 11.32 -30.01 -15.66
CA GLY A 78 12.27 -28.93 -15.55
C GLY A 78 11.63 -27.57 -15.85
N GLY A 79 12.22 -26.53 -15.31
CA GLY A 79 11.65 -25.18 -15.42
C GLY A 79 10.66 -24.92 -14.31
N TYR A 80 10.25 -23.65 -14.19
CA TYR A 80 9.33 -23.24 -13.13
C TYR A 80 8.54 -22.02 -13.57
N TYR A 81 7.49 -21.74 -12.81
CA TYR A 81 6.72 -20.52 -12.96
C TYR A 81 6.30 -20.05 -11.57
N HIS A 82 5.85 -18.82 -11.48
CA HIS A 82 5.43 -18.24 -10.19
C HIS A 82 3.92 -18.09 -10.16
N VAL A 83 3.38 -18.27 -8.96
CA VAL A 83 1.97 -17.99 -8.69
C VAL A 83 1.91 -17.02 -7.52
N TYR A 84 0.82 -16.28 -7.45
CA TYR A 84 0.66 -15.19 -6.49
C TYR A 84 -0.62 -15.38 -5.72
N SER A 85 -0.58 -15.00 -4.46
CA SER A 85 -1.73 -15.07 -3.57
C SER A 85 -1.66 -13.93 -2.57
N PRO A 86 -2.81 -13.53 -1.98
CA PRO A 86 -2.77 -12.47 -0.98
C PRO A 86 -2.05 -12.94 0.27
N SER A 87 -1.36 -12.01 0.92
CA SER A 87 -0.75 -12.28 2.22
C SER A 87 -1.84 -12.47 3.27
N ASP A 88 -1.46 -13.02 4.42
CA ASP A 88 -2.38 -13.19 5.53
C ASP A 88 -2.97 -11.82 5.93
N PRO A 89 -4.30 -11.70 6.02
CA PRO A 89 -4.92 -10.44 6.43
C PRO A 89 -4.38 -9.89 7.74
N THR A 90 -4.10 -10.77 8.69
CA THR A 90 -3.55 -10.36 9.99
C THR A 90 -2.19 -9.70 9.83
N LYS A 91 -1.36 -10.23 8.95
CA LYS A 91 -0.05 -9.65 8.68
C LYS A 91 -0.20 -8.25 8.06
N ILE A 92 -1.11 -8.12 7.09
CA ILE A 92 -1.36 -6.84 6.43
C ILE A 92 -1.83 -5.79 7.44
N THR A 93 -2.80 -6.15 8.28
CA THR A 93 -3.35 -5.20 9.24
C THR A 93 -2.35 -4.86 10.33
N ASN A 94 -1.52 -5.81 10.75
CA ASN A 94 -0.46 -5.51 11.71
C ASN A 94 0.56 -4.54 11.15
N ASP A 95 0.93 -4.70 9.88
CA ASP A 95 1.85 -3.78 9.22
C ASP A 95 1.24 -2.39 9.12
N MET A 96 -0.04 -2.31 8.79
CA MET A 96 -0.76 -1.02 8.74
C MET A 96 -0.80 -0.36 10.11
N GLN A 97 -1.07 -1.12 11.15
CA GLN A 97 -1.13 -0.59 12.50
C GLN A 97 0.22 -0.03 12.93
N ARG A 98 1.29 -0.73 12.58
CA ARG A 98 2.65 -0.27 12.89
C ARG A 98 2.95 1.02 12.17
N MET A 99 2.57 1.11 10.90
CA MET A 99 2.76 2.31 10.10
C MET A 99 1.98 3.49 10.68
N LEU A 100 0.76 3.25 11.12
CA LEU A 100 -0.06 4.26 11.75
C LEU A 100 0.59 4.78 13.04
N ASN A 101 1.12 3.88 13.84
CA ASN A 101 1.81 4.26 15.07
C ASN A 101 3.05 5.11 14.78
N ASP A 102 3.80 4.75 13.74
CA ASP A 102 4.97 5.52 13.32
C ASP A 102 4.58 6.91 12.82
N TRP A 103 3.50 6.99 12.07
CA TRP A 103 2.97 8.28 11.61
C TRP A 103 2.57 9.16 12.77
N TYR A 104 1.90 8.58 13.76
CA TYR A 104 1.45 9.33 14.92
C TYR A 104 2.66 9.93 15.65
N ALA A 105 3.70 9.13 15.85
CA ALA A 105 4.91 9.61 16.50
C ALA A 105 5.58 10.71 15.70
N MET A 106 5.68 10.52 14.38
CA MET A 106 6.31 11.51 13.51
C MET A 106 5.54 12.82 13.50
N MET A 107 4.22 12.74 13.43
CA MET A 107 3.37 13.94 13.44
C MET A 107 3.53 14.69 14.75
N GLY A 108 3.63 13.98 15.87
CA GLY A 108 3.87 14.60 17.16
C GLY A 108 5.18 15.37 17.18
N GLN A 109 6.22 14.78 16.62
CA GLN A 109 7.52 15.44 16.51
C GLN A 109 7.45 16.69 15.66
N LEU A 110 6.78 16.60 14.53
CA LEU A 110 6.65 17.75 13.63
C LEU A 110 5.89 18.89 14.27
N ILE A 111 4.87 18.57 15.04
CA ILE A 111 4.12 19.60 15.79
C ILE A 111 5.03 20.32 16.78
N GLN A 112 5.85 19.56 17.50
CA GLN A 112 6.78 20.14 18.44
C GLN A 112 7.84 21.02 17.76
N GLU A 113 8.34 20.57 16.62
CA GLU A 113 9.29 21.34 15.85
C GLU A 113 8.67 22.65 15.37
N PHE A 114 7.43 22.58 14.93
CA PHE A 114 6.71 23.76 14.49
C PHE A 114 6.55 24.74 15.65
N GLU A 115 6.16 24.26 16.81
CA GLU A 115 5.98 25.09 17.99
C GLU A 115 7.30 25.77 18.37
N THR A 116 8.38 25.02 18.40
CA THR A 116 9.70 25.55 18.74
C THR A 116 10.13 26.64 17.76
N LYS A 117 9.96 26.38 16.48
CA LYS A 117 10.32 27.37 15.46
C LYS A 117 9.46 28.60 15.54
N TYR A 118 8.18 28.43 15.80
CA TYR A 118 7.26 29.57 15.94
C TYR A 118 7.63 30.41 17.15
N GLU A 119 7.94 29.79 18.26
CA GLU A 119 8.36 30.49 19.45
C GLU A 119 9.65 31.27 19.22
N GLN A 120 10.61 30.67 18.54
CA GLN A 120 11.87 31.34 18.23
C GLN A 120 11.65 32.54 17.32
N THR A 121 10.75 32.40 16.36
CA THR A 121 10.44 33.52 15.46
C THR A 121 9.79 34.65 16.20
N GLU A 122 8.85 34.37 17.11
CA GLU A 122 8.21 35.38 17.91
C GLU A 122 9.23 36.07 18.82
N THR A 123 10.10 35.29 19.42
CA THR A 123 11.15 35.85 20.30
C THR A 123 12.10 36.72 19.53
N ALA A 124 12.37 36.38 18.29
CA ALA A 124 13.27 37.14 17.46
C ALA A 124 12.64 38.41 16.90
N ALA A 125 11.30 38.43 16.82
CA ALA A 125 10.58 39.55 16.23
C ALA A 125 10.09 40.63 17.21
N PRO A 126 10.28 40.51 18.52
CA PRO A 126 9.73 41.48 19.45
C PRO A 126 10.29 42.88 19.27
N ALA A 127 11.37 42.99 18.61
CA ALA A 127 11.98 44.28 18.35
C ALA A 127 11.07 45.17 17.52
N GLU A 128 10.14 44.54 16.87
CA GLU A 128 9.15 45.23 16.04
C GLU A 128 8.10 45.93 16.84
N GLY A 129 7.87 45.47 17.99
CA GLY A 129 6.79 45.94 18.87
C GLY A 129 6.96 47.36 19.34
#